data_ef41a5338551d4bd3dbe30d39f86249a
#
_entry.id   ef41a5338551d4bd3dbe30d39f86249a
#
_cell.length_a   1.000
_cell.length_b   1.000
_cell.length_c   1.000
_cell.angle_alpha   90.00
_cell.angle_beta   90.00
_cell.angle_gamma   90.00
#
_symmetry.space_group_name_H-M   'P 1'
#
loop_
_entity.id
_entity.type
_entity.pdbx_description
1 polymer ?
#
loop_
_entity_poly.entity_id
_entity_poly.type
_entity_poly.pdbx_seq_one_letter_code
_entity_poly.pdbx_strand_id
1 'polypeptide(L)'
;MQALEEKLQYHFKNPALLEEALRHSSYANEHRGANFFSNERLEFLGDSVLGFVTAEYLFAKHPTAPEGELTRIHALLVCEDSLHEVAQRLELGKYLKLGNGEESCGGRTRPSILADATEAVFAAVYLDGGISAASALIHRVLLDTEREEVAEEKRRDYKTILQEFVQRTPNQTLSYRLFGESGPDHDKTFYFEVLLNGGAVGKGAGRSKKEAEQMAAKDALEKLTDQR
;
A
#
# COMPACT_ATOMS: atom_id res chain seq x y z
N MET A 1 -9.57 9.02 23.41
CA MET A 1 -10.07 9.54 22.14
C MET A 1 -9.37 10.86 21.76
N GLN A 2 -9.26 11.86 22.65
CA GLN A 2 -8.64 13.16 22.33
C GLN A 2 -7.23 13.01 21.73
N ALA A 3 -6.38 12.15 22.31
CA ALA A 3 -5.03 11.91 21.76
C ALA A 3 -5.03 11.28 20.35
N LEU A 4 -6.08 10.56 19.96
CA LEU A 4 -6.24 10.07 18.59
C LEU A 4 -6.70 11.20 17.66
N GLU A 5 -7.65 12.05 18.08
CA GLU A 5 -8.07 13.21 17.29
C GLU A 5 -6.89 14.17 17.02
N GLU A 6 -5.99 14.36 17.99
CA GLU A 6 -4.76 15.13 17.81
C GLU A 6 -3.85 14.51 16.71
N LYS A 7 -3.70 13.17 16.69
CA LYS A 7 -2.95 12.47 15.64
C LYS A 7 -3.64 12.54 14.28
N LEU A 8 -4.97 12.43 14.27
CA LEU A 8 -5.80 12.60 13.07
C LEU A 8 -5.80 14.07 12.61
N GLN A 9 -5.39 15.03 13.43
CA GLN A 9 -5.55 16.48 13.22
C GLN A 9 -6.99 16.81 12.80
N TYR A 10 -7.95 16.10 13.41
CA TYR A 10 -9.36 16.28 13.16
C TYR A 10 -10.16 16.09 14.46
N HIS A 11 -11.00 17.09 14.79
CA HIS A 11 -11.89 17.05 15.94
C HIS A 11 -13.30 16.72 15.50
N PHE A 12 -13.82 15.61 16.00
CA PHE A 12 -15.17 15.15 15.64
C PHE A 12 -16.25 16.01 16.29
N LYS A 13 -17.21 16.44 15.47
CA LYS A 13 -18.47 17.04 15.92
C LYS A 13 -19.36 15.98 16.56
N ASN A 14 -19.32 14.75 16.02
CA ASN A 14 -19.99 13.58 16.56
C ASN A 14 -18.97 12.50 16.92
N PRO A 15 -18.49 12.44 18.19
CA PRO A 15 -17.49 11.46 18.63
C PRO A 15 -17.94 9.99 18.50
N ALA A 16 -19.26 9.75 18.41
CA ALA A 16 -19.79 8.39 18.25
C ALA A 16 -19.34 7.72 16.95
N LEU A 17 -19.07 8.51 15.89
CA LEU A 17 -18.55 7.99 14.62
C LEU A 17 -17.15 7.40 14.79
N LEU A 18 -16.26 8.09 15.50
CA LEU A 18 -14.92 7.58 15.78
C LEU A 18 -14.98 6.35 16.71
N GLU A 19 -15.89 6.36 17.68
CA GLU A 19 -16.08 5.18 18.55
C GLU A 19 -16.58 3.97 17.79
N GLU A 20 -17.47 4.15 16.81
CA GLU A 20 -17.95 3.07 15.94
C GLU A 20 -16.83 2.57 15.02
N ALA A 21 -16.05 3.47 14.41
CA ALA A 21 -14.93 3.12 13.54
C ALA A 21 -13.86 2.24 14.23
N LEU A 22 -13.71 2.35 15.53
CA LEU A 22 -12.75 1.58 16.33
C LEU A 22 -13.37 0.31 16.94
N ARG A 23 -14.60 -0.04 16.60
CA ARG A 23 -15.32 -1.19 17.16
C ARG A 23 -15.30 -2.37 16.19
N HIS A 24 -14.44 -3.33 16.46
CA HIS A 24 -14.39 -4.58 15.69
C HIS A 24 -15.65 -5.43 15.91
N SER A 25 -15.99 -6.26 14.94
CA SER A 25 -17.17 -7.14 14.97
C SER A 25 -17.16 -8.10 16.16
N SER A 26 -16.01 -8.58 16.60
CA SER A 26 -15.90 -9.44 17.80
C SER A 26 -16.42 -8.75 19.06
N TYR A 27 -16.10 -7.46 19.24
CA TYR A 27 -16.58 -6.68 20.37
C TYR A 27 -18.09 -6.44 20.30
N ALA A 28 -18.59 -6.08 19.10
CA ALA A 28 -20.02 -5.88 18.89
C ALA A 28 -20.83 -7.16 19.15
N ASN A 29 -20.29 -8.33 18.80
CA ASN A 29 -20.94 -9.62 19.05
C ASN A 29 -21.01 -9.99 20.54
N GLU A 30 -20.01 -9.63 21.33
CA GLU A 30 -20.00 -9.86 22.77
C GLU A 30 -20.93 -8.88 23.54
N HIS A 31 -21.19 -7.70 22.99
CA HIS A 31 -21.93 -6.61 23.65
C HIS A 31 -23.27 -6.33 22.95
N ARG A 32 -23.99 -7.37 22.58
CA ARG A 32 -25.26 -7.26 21.84
C ARG A 32 -26.26 -6.36 22.54
N GLY A 33 -26.60 -5.22 21.88
CA GLY A 33 -27.65 -4.28 22.29
C GLY A 33 -28.26 -3.60 21.06
N ALA A 34 -29.45 -3.01 21.21
CA ALA A 34 -30.04 -2.24 20.12
C ALA A 34 -29.10 -1.08 19.73
N ASN A 35 -28.77 -0.96 18.45
CA ASN A 35 -27.87 0.07 17.88
C ASN A 35 -26.39 -0.03 18.25
N PHE A 36 -25.88 -1.22 18.54
CA PHE A 36 -24.47 -1.45 18.79
C PHE A 36 -23.81 -2.10 17.56
N PHE A 37 -23.37 -1.26 16.61
CA PHE A 37 -22.82 -1.69 15.34
C PHE A 37 -21.30 -1.86 15.42
N SER A 38 -20.77 -2.79 14.60
CA SER A 38 -19.36 -2.90 14.31
C SER A 38 -18.91 -1.83 13.28
N ASN A 39 -17.61 -1.74 13.03
CA ASN A 39 -17.03 -0.85 12.04
C ASN A 39 -17.21 -1.33 10.58
N GLU A 40 -17.70 -2.54 10.32
CA GLU A 40 -17.79 -3.13 8.97
C GLU A 40 -18.52 -2.25 7.94
N ARG A 41 -19.57 -1.52 8.36
CA ARG A 41 -20.27 -0.60 7.45
C ARG A 41 -19.48 0.68 7.17
N LEU A 42 -18.70 1.15 8.15
CA LEU A 42 -17.80 2.28 7.97
C LEU A 42 -16.59 1.88 7.14
N GLU A 43 -16.03 0.69 7.33
CA GLU A 43 -15.00 0.09 6.47
C GLU A 43 -15.44 0.09 5.00
N PHE A 44 -16.62 -0.48 4.70
CA PHE A 44 -17.16 -0.50 3.33
C PHE A 44 -17.27 0.90 2.70
N LEU A 45 -17.72 1.88 3.47
CA LEU A 45 -17.79 3.27 3.01
C LEU A 45 -16.40 3.89 2.89
N GLY A 46 -15.51 3.57 3.81
CA GLY A 46 -14.14 4.07 3.87
C GLY A 46 -13.28 3.63 2.70
N ASP A 47 -13.39 2.37 2.29
CA ASP A 47 -12.77 1.85 1.06
C ASP A 47 -13.18 2.71 -0.16
N SER A 48 -14.47 2.99 -0.31
CA SER A 48 -14.98 3.81 -1.41
C SER A 48 -14.48 5.26 -1.36
N VAL A 49 -14.43 5.87 -0.17
CA VAL A 49 -13.89 7.23 0.02
C VAL A 49 -12.39 7.27 -0.27
N LEU A 50 -11.64 6.31 0.26
CA LEU A 50 -10.21 6.16 0.02
C LEU A 50 -9.92 5.97 -1.48
N GLY A 51 -10.66 5.05 -2.12
CA GLY A 51 -10.53 4.77 -3.55
C GLY A 51 -10.75 6.01 -4.40
N PHE A 52 -11.82 6.78 -4.12
CA PHE A 52 -12.12 8.02 -4.83
C PHE A 52 -11.01 9.08 -4.67
N VAL A 53 -10.60 9.36 -3.44
CA VAL A 53 -9.56 10.38 -3.15
C VAL A 53 -8.23 9.99 -3.78
N THR A 54 -7.85 8.72 -3.69
CA THR A 54 -6.61 8.21 -4.30
C THR A 54 -6.66 8.28 -5.82
N ALA A 55 -7.81 7.93 -6.44
CA ALA A 55 -7.98 8.02 -7.89
C ALA A 55 -7.91 9.48 -8.39
N GLU A 56 -8.57 10.43 -7.71
CA GLU A 56 -8.51 11.86 -8.03
C GLU A 56 -7.08 12.38 -7.96
N TYR A 57 -6.37 12.05 -6.89
CA TYR A 57 -4.96 12.42 -6.69
C TYR A 57 -4.06 11.89 -7.82
N LEU A 58 -4.15 10.61 -8.14
CA LEU A 58 -3.34 9.98 -9.18
C LEU A 58 -3.66 10.55 -10.57
N PHE A 59 -4.93 10.80 -10.87
CA PHE A 59 -5.35 11.40 -12.13
C PHE A 59 -4.75 12.80 -12.32
N ALA A 60 -4.76 13.61 -11.26
CA ALA A 60 -4.20 14.95 -11.31
C ALA A 60 -2.66 14.95 -11.38
N LYS A 61 -2.01 14.03 -10.66
CA LYS A 61 -0.55 13.97 -10.57
C LYS A 61 0.10 13.36 -11.80
N HIS A 62 -0.55 12.42 -12.47
CA HIS A 62 -0.02 11.69 -13.63
C HIS A 62 -0.87 11.91 -14.90
N PRO A 63 -0.91 13.14 -15.46
CA PRO A 63 -1.83 13.50 -16.54
C PRO A 63 -1.62 12.74 -17.84
N THR A 64 -0.49 12.10 -18.03
CA THR A 64 -0.15 11.35 -19.25
C THR A 64 -0.06 9.84 -19.05
N ALA A 65 -0.25 9.36 -17.82
CA ALA A 65 -0.18 7.94 -17.51
C ALA A 65 -1.40 7.20 -18.10
N PRO A 66 -1.20 6.02 -18.74
CA PRO A 66 -2.30 5.20 -19.20
C PRO A 66 -3.10 4.62 -18.00
N GLU A 67 -4.37 4.29 -18.25
CA GLU A 67 -5.30 3.77 -17.23
C GLU A 67 -4.72 2.58 -16.45
N GLY A 68 -4.14 1.60 -17.13
CA GLY A 68 -3.56 0.42 -16.48
C GLY A 68 -2.42 0.75 -15.51
N GLU A 69 -1.67 1.82 -15.75
CA GLU A 69 -0.66 2.32 -14.83
C GLU A 69 -1.32 2.95 -13.59
N LEU A 70 -2.30 3.83 -13.79
CA LEU A 70 -3.05 4.44 -12.69
C LEU A 70 -3.71 3.39 -11.79
N THR A 71 -4.33 2.37 -12.38
CA THR A 71 -4.95 1.26 -11.65
C THR A 71 -3.93 0.48 -10.82
N ARG A 72 -2.75 0.19 -11.37
CA ARG A 72 -1.69 -0.50 -10.65
C ARG A 72 -1.17 0.33 -9.47
N ILE A 73 -0.99 1.62 -9.67
CA ILE A 73 -0.57 2.57 -8.62
C ILE A 73 -1.60 2.62 -7.50
N HIS A 74 -2.85 2.80 -7.89
CA HIS A 74 -3.98 2.85 -6.98
C HIS A 74 -3.98 1.62 -6.06
N ALA A 75 -3.95 0.41 -6.64
CA ALA A 75 -3.96 -0.84 -5.88
C ALA A 75 -2.80 -0.97 -4.87
N LEU A 76 -1.63 -0.42 -5.17
CA LEU A 76 -0.49 -0.41 -4.25
C LEU A 76 -0.66 0.57 -3.08
N LEU A 77 -1.35 1.69 -3.31
CA LEU A 77 -1.58 2.69 -2.28
C LEU A 77 -2.69 2.30 -1.31
N VAL A 78 -3.75 1.65 -1.80
CA VAL A 78 -4.92 1.28 -0.98
C VAL A 78 -4.88 -0.16 -0.46
N CYS A 79 -3.76 -0.88 -0.59
CA CYS A 79 -3.65 -2.26 -0.13
C CYS A 79 -3.56 -2.36 1.41
N GLU A 80 -3.86 -3.55 1.94
CA GLU A 80 -3.80 -3.88 3.37
C GLU A 80 -2.49 -3.42 4.02
N ASP A 81 -1.33 -3.73 3.40
CA ASP A 81 -0.02 -3.35 3.93
C ASP A 81 0.12 -1.84 4.12
N SER A 82 -0.35 -1.05 3.14
CA SER A 82 -0.29 0.41 3.20
C SER A 82 -1.17 0.97 4.32
N LEU A 83 -2.38 0.45 4.46
CA LEU A 83 -3.32 0.85 5.51
C LEU A 83 -2.87 0.40 6.90
N HIS A 84 -2.29 -0.80 7.01
CA HIS A 84 -1.69 -1.29 8.24
C HIS A 84 -0.57 -0.34 8.74
N GLU A 85 0.30 0.14 7.86
CA GLU A 85 1.35 1.07 8.27
C GLU A 85 0.79 2.46 8.65
N VAL A 86 -0.29 2.93 8.01
CA VAL A 86 -1.03 4.11 8.47
C VAL A 86 -1.56 3.88 9.89
N ALA A 87 -2.20 2.74 10.12
CA ALA A 87 -2.71 2.36 11.45
C ALA A 87 -1.62 2.32 12.52
N GLN A 88 -0.44 1.81 12.18
CA GLN A 88 0.71 1.77 13.11
C GLN A 88 1.18 3.18 13.47
N ARG A 89 1.33 4.08 12.51
CA ARG A 89 1.73 5.49 12.76
C ARG A 89 0.71 6.24 13.60
N LEU A 90 -0.57 5.99 13.38
CA LEU A 90 -1.67 6.55 14.17
C LEU A 90 -1.85 5.82 15.51
N GLU A 91 -1.17 4.68 15.70
CA GLU A 91 -1.31 3.79 16.87
C GLU A 91 -2.75 3.31 17.08
N LEU A 92 -3.51 3.06 16.00
CA LEU A 92 -4.93 2.70 16.08
C LEU A 92 -5.18 1.47 16.97
N GLY A 93 -4.25 0.51 16.97
CA GLY A 93 -4.34 -0.68 17.81
C GLY A 93 -4.57 -0.39 19.30
N LYS A 94 -4.09 0.74 19.82
CA LYS A 94 -4.32 1.16 21.22
C LYS A 94 -5.78 1.53 21.51
N TYR A 95 -6.53 1.92 20.50
CA TYR A 95 -7.88 2.46 20.61
C TYR A 95 -8.96 1.46 20.19
N LEU A 96 -8.57 0.34 19.53
CA LEU A 96 -9.50 -0.70 19.09
C LEU A 96 -10.29 -1.30 20.26
N LYS A 97 -11.59 -1.51 20.04
CA LYS A 97 -12.47 -2.28 20.92
C LYS A 97 -12.61 -3.69 20.31
N LEU A 98 -12.01 -4.67 20.98
CA LEU A 98 -11.98 -6.08 20.56
C LEU A 98 -12.74 -6.94 21.57
N GLY A 99 -13.36 -8.03 21.10
CA GLY A 99 -13.86 -9.06 21.98
C GLY A 99 -12.73 -9.85 22.62
N ASN A 100 -13.00 -10.52 23.76
CA ASN A 100 -11.98 -11.21 24.57
C ASN A 100 -11.20 -12.27 23.76
N GLY A 101 -11.88 -12.99 22.88
CA GLY A 101 -11.23 -13.99 22.01
C GLY A 101 -10.24 -13.36 21.04
N GLU A 102 -10.65 -12.30 20.35
CA GLU A 102 -9.81 -11.59 19.39
C GLU A 102 -8.63 -10.87 20.06
N GLU A 103 -8.87 -10.26 21.22
CA GLU A 103 -7.83 -9.65 22.05
C GLU A 103 -6.75 -10.67 22.43
N SER A 104 -7.15 -11.85 22.90
CA SER A 104 -6.23 -12.91 23.34
C SER A 104 -5.42 -13.51 22.18
N CYS A 105 -5.93 -13.43 20.95
CA CYS A 105 -5.27 -13.89 19.72
C CYS A 105 -4.42 -12.82 19.05
N GLY A 106 -4.15 -11.69 19.69
CA GLY A 106 -3.30 -10.62 19.18
C GLY A 106 -3.96 -9.75 18.11
N GLY A 107 -5.29 -9.69 18.07
CA GLY A 107 -6.08 -8.93 17.11
C GLY A 107 -5.69 -7.45 17.02
N ARG A 108 -5.21 -6.88 18.13
CA ARG A 108 -4.77 -5.48 18.24
C ARG A 108 -3.60 -5.11 17.34
N THR A 109 -2.83 -6.08 16.89
CA THR A 109 -1.67 -5.90 15.99
C THR A 109 -1.86 -6.60 14.65
N ARG A 110 -3.03 -7.21 14.41
CA ARG A 110 -3.32 -7.95 13.17
C ARG A 110 -3.48 -6.97 12.00
N PRO A 111 -2.72 -7.16 10.90
CA PRO A 111 -2.73 -6.24 9.76
C PRO A 111 -4.11 -5.97 9.20
N SER A 112 -4.92 -7.01 8.94
CA SER A 112 -6.27 -6.83 8.39
C SER A 112 -7.18 -6.00 9.30
N ILE A 113 -7.23 -6.29 10.61
CA ILE A 113 -8.07 -5.55 11.58
C ILE A 113 -7.65 -4.06 11.64
N LEU A 114 -6.35 -3.79 11.52
CA LEU A 114 -5.82 -2.44 11.53
C LEU A 114 -6.12 -1.70 10.23
N ALA A 115 -6.07 -2.38 9.09
CA ALA A 115 -6.44 -1.84 7.78
C ALA A 115 -7.93 -1.48 7.75
N ASP A 116 -8.82 -2.42 8.13
CA ASP A 116 -10.27 -2.22 8.21
C ASP A 116 -10.63 -1.04 9.12
N ALA A 117 -9.96 -0.93 10.27
CA ALA A 117 -10.16 0.21 11.18
C ALA A 117 -9.69 1.54 10.58
N THR A 118 -8.64 1.53 9.75
CA THR A 118 -8.15 2.73 9.06
C THR A 118 -9.19 3.23 8.05
N GLU A 119 -9.75 2.35 7.25
CA GLU A 119 -10.84 2.68 6.33
C GLU A 119 -12.06 3.19 7.08
N ALA A 120 -12.45 2.52 8.16
CA ALA A 120 -13.55 2.95 9.00
C ALA A 120 -13.34 4.36 9.60
N VAL A 121 -12.11 4.72 9.97
CA VAL A 121 -11.76 6.08 10.43
C VAL A 121 -11.89 7.08 9.29
N PHE A 122 -11.49 6.76 8.06
CA PHE A 122 -11.68 7.64 6.90
C PHE A 122 -13.17 7.90 6.64
N ALA A 123 -14.01 6.86 6.72
CA ALA A 123 -15.45 7.01 6.62
C ALA A 123 -16.04 7.86 7.75
N ALA A 124 -15.59 7.67 8.99
CA ALA A 124 -16.06 8.46 10.13
C ALA A 124 -15.75 9.95 9.93
N VAL A 125 -14.54 10.31 9.47
CA VAL A 125 -14.17 11.69 9.13
C VAL A 125 -15.01 12.22 7.96
N TYR A 126 -15.26 11.38 6.95
CA TYR A 126 -16.12 11.75 5.82
C TYR A 126 -17.54 12.08 6.26
N LEU A 127 -18.15 11.25 7.10
CA LEU A 127 -19.52 11.45 7.59
C LEU A 127 -19.66 12.69 8.49
N ASP A 128 -18.62 13.01 9.24
CA ASP A 128 -18.59 14.12 10.19
C ASP A 128 -18.21 15.46 9.53
N GLY A 129 -17.24 15.45 8.61
CA GLY A 129 -16.63 16.66 8.02
C GLY A 129 -16.71 16.77 6.50
N GLY A 130 -17.29 15.77 5.83
CA GLY A 130 -17.42 15.74 4.37
C GLY A 130 -16.14 15.35 3.66
N ILE A 131 -16.20 15.30 2.31
CA ILE A 131 -15.10 14.82 1.47
C ILE A 131 -13.82 15.64 1.63
N SER A 132 -13.91 16.94 1.84
CA SER A 132 -12.73 17.80 2.01
C SER A 132 -11.94 17.44 3.26
N ALA A 133 -12.60 17.11 4.38
CA ALA A 133 -11.94 16.68 5.60
C ALA A 133 -11.30 15.30 5.45
N ALA A 134 -12.02 14.36 4.84
CA ALA A 134 -11.49 13.01 4.56
C ALA A 134 -10.29 13.07 3.60
N SER A 135 -10.37 13.85 2.51
CA SER A 135 -9.28 14.06 1.57
C SER A 135 -8.04 14.63 2.27
N ALA A 136 -8.20 15.67 3.07
CA ALA A 136 -7.09 16.26 3.82
C ALA A 136 -6.41 15.26 4.78
N LEU A 137 -7.18 14.38 5.42
CA LEU A 137 -6.64 13.30 6.26
C LEU A 137 -5.89 12.27 5.41
N ILE A 138 -6.52 11.73 4.35
CA ILE A 138 -5.94 10.69 3.49
C ILE A 138 -4.62 11.19 2.85
N HIS A 139 -4.61 12.42 2.33
CA HIS A 139 -3.40 13.04 1.81
C HIS A 139 -2.27 13.01 2.85
N ARG A 140 -2.51 13.55 4.02
CA ARG A 140 -1.51 13.67 5.08
C ARG A 140 -0.96 12.33 5.57
N VAL A 141 -1.84 11.31 5.72
CA VAL A 141 -1.41 10.04 6.32
C VAL A 141 -0.98 8.99 5.30
N LEU A 142 -1.34 9.14 4.03
CA LEU A 142 -1.09 8.14 3.01
C LEU A 142 -0.40 8.71 1.76
N LEU A 143 -0.96 9.76 1.13
CA LEU A 143 -0.55 10.18 -0.21
C LEU A 143 0.67 11.11 -0.22
N ASP A 144 0.81 12.00 0.77
CA ASP A 144 1.92 12.97 0.86
C ASP A 144 3.12 12.40 1.63
N THR A 145 3.20 11.11 1.82
CA THR A 145 4.31 10.47 2.53
C THR A 145 5.38 10.01 1.54
N GLU A 146 6.64 9.89 2.01
CA GLU A 146 7.80 9.37 1.25
C GLU A 146 7.56 8.00 0.56
N ARG A 147 6.44 7.36 0.90
CA ARG A 147 5.99 6.11 0.28
C ARG A 147 5.71 6.20 -1.20
N GLU A 148 5.36 7.37 -1.69
CA GLU A 148 5.12 7.53 -3.12
C GLU A 148 6.41 7.34 -3.91
N GLU A 149 7.55 7.83 -3.42
CA GLU A 149 8.86 7.60 -4.03
C GLU A 149 9.25 6.11 -3.97
N VAL A 150 9.01 5.46 -2.82
CA VAL A 150 9.25 4.01 -2.65
C VAL A 150 8.27 3.19 -3.49
N ALA A 151 7.02 3.62 -3.60
CA ALA A 151 6.04 2.98 -4.47
C ALA A 151 6.36 3.23 -5.94
N GLU A 152 6.81 4.41 -6.35
CA GLU A 152 7.29 4.67 -7.70
C GLU A 152 8.52 3.81 -8.03
N GLU A 153 9.43 3.63 -7.10
CA GLU A 153 10.60 2.79 -7.32
C GLU A 153 10.23 1.30 -7.40
N LYS A 154 9.35 0.80 -6.54
CA LYS A 154 8.77 -0.56 -6.64
C LYS A 154 7.89 -0.75 -7.89
N ARG A 155 7.39 0.33 -8.49
CA ARG A 155 6.50 0.36 -9.67
C ARG A 155 7.22 0.27 -10.99
N ARG A 156 8.46 0.73 -11.08
CA ARG A 156 9.17 0.71 -12.34
C ARG A 156 9.27 -0.75 -12.79
N ASP A 157 8.46 -1.10 -13.78
CA ASP A 157 8.63 -2.37 -14.49
C ASP A 157 9.90 -2.26 -15.32
N TYR A 158 11.02 -2.38 -14.60
CA TYR A 158 12.35 -2.27 -15.20
C TYR A 158 12.54 -3.26 -16.34
N LYS A 159 11.86 -4.41 -16.31
CA LYS A 159 11.90 -5.39 -17.40
C LYS A 159 11.27 -4.82 -18.67
N THR A 160 10.09 -4.23 -18.57
CA THR A 160 9.40 -3.58 -19.69
C THR A 160 10.18 -2.39 -20.19
N ILE A 161 10.63 -1.51 -19.30
CA ILE A 161 11.43 -0.32 -19.66
C ILE A 161 12.73 -0.72 -20.36
N LEU A 162 13.44 -1.74 -19.83
CA LEU A 162 14.65 -2.24 -20.43
C LEU A 162 14.38 -2.87 -21.82
N GLN A 163 13.28 -3.59 -21.97
CA GLN A 163 12.89 -4.18 -23.24
C GLN A 163 12.59 -3.11 -24.29
N GLU A 164 11.84 -2.08 -23.94
CA GLU A 164 11.58 -0.93 -24.82
C GLU A 164 12.87 -0.18 -25.18
N PHE A 165 13.76 0.00 -24.20
CA PHE A 165 15.06 0.64 -24.41
C PHE A 165 15.92 -0.14 -25.40
N VAL A 166 16.00 -1.45 -25.25
CA VAL A 166 16.77 -2.35 -26.11
C VAL A 166 16.16 -2.46 -27.50
N GLN A 167 14.83 -2.50 -27.63
CA GLN A 167 14.12 -2.59 -28.91
C GLN A 167 14.29 -1.35 -29.82
N ARG A 168 14.75 -0.21 -29.26
CA ARG A 168 15.11 0.96 -30.08
C ARG A 168 16.29 0.68 -31.04
N THR A 169 17.07 -0.36 -30.76
CA THR A 169 18.15 -0.81 -31.63
C THR A 169 17.78 -2.16 -32.25
N PRO A 170 17.68 -2.29 -33.57
CA PRO A 170 17.31 -3.54 -34.23
C PRO A 170 18.28 -4.69 -33.92
N ASN A 171 17.77 -5.91 -33.94
CA ASN A 171 18.55 -7.17 -33.78
C ASN A 171 19.22 -7.36 -32.40
N GLN A 172 18.73 -6.73 -31.37
CA GLN A 172 19.18 -7.01 -30.00
C GLN A 172 18.28 -8.05 -29.34
N THR A 173 18.91 -8.99 -28.61
CA THR A 173 18.23 -10.05 -27.85
C THR A 173 18.46 -9.86 -26.37
N LEU A 174 17.38 -9.76 -25.61
CA LEU A 174 17.38 -9.65 -24.17
C LEU A 174 16.94 -10.97 -23.53
N SER A 175 17.68 -11.47 -22.56
CA SER A 175 17.32 -12.66 -21.80
C SER A 175 17.72 -12.55 -20.34
N TYR A 176 17.06 -13.34 -19.48
CA TYR A 176 17.29 -13.37 -18.03
C TYR A 176 17.76 -14.77 -17.63
N ARG A 177 18.78 -14.83 -16.81
CA ARG A 177 19.36 -16.09 -16.33
C ARG A 177 19.46 -16.09 -14.81
N LEU A 178 18.88 -17.12 -14.18
CA LEU A 178 19.12 -17.43 -12.78
C LEU A 178 20.56 -17.96 -12.66
N PHE A 179 21.40 -17.33 -11.85
CA PHE A 179 22.77 -17.79 -11.66
C PHE A 179 23.09 -18.23 -10.23
N GLY A 180 22.12 -18.07 -9.29
CA GLY A 180 22.30 -18.54 -7.93
C GLY A 180 21.03 -18.43 -7.08
N GLU A 181 21.01 -19.23 -6.01
CA GLU A 181 20.01 -19.17 -4.94
C GLU A 181 20.75 -19.30 -3.60
N SER A 182 20.30 -18.60 -2.56
CA SER A 182 20.84 -18.72 -1.20
C SER A 182 19.73 -18.58 -0.16
N GLY A 183 19.99 -19.07 1.06
CA GLY A 183 19.05 -19.01 2.19
C GLY A 183 18.19 -20.26 2.35
N PRO A 184 17.52 -20.42 3.50
CA PRO A 184 16.60 -21.52 3.78
C PRO A 184 15.33 -21.40 2.94
N ASP A 185 14.55 -22.49 2.82
CA ASP A 185 13.37 -22.54 1.93
C ASP A 185 12.30 -21.46 2.22
N HIS A 186 12.20 -21.02 3.46
CA HIS A 186 11.25 -19.98 3.90
C HIS A 186 11.79 -18.54 3.79
N ASP A 187 13.09 -18.39 3.45
CA ASP A 187 13.72 -17.07 3.25
C ASP A 187 14.80 -17.16 2.15
N LYS A 188 14.39 -17.67 0.98
CA LYS A 188 15.27 -17.79 -0.20
C LYS A 188 15.53 -16.44 -0.85
N THR A 189 16.78 -16.22 -1.23
CA THR A 189 17.20 -15.13 -2.10
C THR A 189 17.60 -15.71 -3.46
N PHE A 190 17.02 -15.15 -4.52
CA PHE A 190 17.30 -15.50 -5.91
C PHE A 190 18.24 -14.47 -6.53
N TYR A 191 19.17 -14.92 -7.37
CA TYR A 191 20.11 -14.07 -8.08
C TYR A 191 19.93 -14.22 -9.57
N PHE A 192 19.60 -13.13 -10.26
CA PHE A 192 19.40 -13.08 -11.70
C PHE A 192 20.41 -12.15 -12.37
N GLU A 193 20.75 -12.46 -13.60
CA GLU A 193 21.46 -11.56 -14.50
C GLU A 193 20.70 -11.35 -15.79
N VAL A 194 20.88 -10.16 -16.36
CA VAL A 194 20.35 -9.77 -17.66
C VAL A 194 21.46 -9.94 -18.67
N LEU A 195 21.13 -10.60 -19.77
CA LEU A 195 22.04 -10.81 -20.91
C LEU A 195 21.52 -10.02 -22.11
N LEU A 196 22.35 -9.15 -22.65
CA LEU A 196 22.12 -8.47 -23.94
C LEU A 196 23.05 -9.10 -24.98
N ASN A 197 22.47 -9.71 -26.02
CA ASN A 197 23.22 -10.45 -27.06
C ASN A 197 24.18 -11.50 -26.46
N GLY A 198 23.80 -12.13 -25.34
CA GLY A 198 24.60 -13.12 -24.63
C GLY A 198 25.65 -12.56 -23.67
N GLY A 199 25.90 -11.26 -23.64
CA GLY A 199 26.76 -10.57 -22.68
C GLY A 199 26.00 -10.11 -21.45
N ALA A 200 26.53 -10.35 -20.24
CA ALA A 200 25.88 -9.89 -19.00
C ALA A 200 25.99 -8.36 -18.88
N VAL A 201 24.84 -7.67 -18.76
CA VAL A 201 24.74 -6.22 -18.67
C VAL A 201 24.19 -5.75 -17.31
N GLY A 202 23.51 -6.62 -16.56
CA GLY A 202 22.99 -6.27 -15.23
C GLY A 202 22.81 -7.48 -14.34
N LYS A 203 22.80 -7.27 -13.01
CA LYS A 203 22.58 -8.30 -11.99
C LYS A 203 21.64 -7.80 -10.91
N GLY A 204 20.83 -8.71 -10.35
CA GLY A 204 19.90 -8.38 -9.29
C GLY A 204 19.64 -9.56 -8.36
N ALA A 205 19.23 -9.24 -7.15
CA ALA A 205 18.82 -10.20 -6.14
C ALA A 205 17.45 -9.83 -5.60
N GLY A 206 16.66 -10.81 -5.17
CA GLY A 206 15.33 -10.60 -4.58
C GLY A 206 14.82 -11.85 -3.87
N ARG A 207 13.80 -11.66 -3.05
CA ARG A 207 13.11 -12.75 -2.32
C ARG A 207 12.20 -13.60 -3.22
N SER A 208 11.93 -13.13 -4.42
CA SER A 208 11.25 -13.90 -5.46
C SER A 208 12.02 -13.80 -6.77
N LYS A 209 11.83 -14.78 -7.67
CA LYS A 209 12.43 -14.74 -9.02
C LYS A 209 12.03 -13.46 -9.76
N LYS A 210 10.75 -13.06 -9.66
CA LYS A 210 10.22 -11.83 -10.29
C LYS A 210 10.94 -10.58 -9.76
N GLU A 211 11.14 -10.47 -8.47
CA GLU A 211 11.84 -9.34 -7.85
C GLU A 211 13.31 -9.29 -8.29
N ALA A 212 14.00 -10.43 -8.25
CA ALA A 212 15.40 -10.51 -8.67
C ALA A 212 15.58 -10.14 -10.16
N GLU A 213 14.66 -10.54 -11.02
CA GLU A 213 14.65 -10.13 -12.44
C GLU A 213 14.43 -8.63 -12.61
N GLN A 214 13.53 -8.01 -11.85
CA GLN A 214 13.30 -6.56 -11.86
C GLN A 214 14.54 -5.78 -11.41
N MET A 215 15.19 -6.24 -10.35
CA MET A 215 16.44 -5.63 -9.86
C MET A 215 17.60 -5.79 -10.85
N ALA A 216 17.69 -6.92 -11.54
CA ALA A 216 18.67 -7.13 -12.59
C ALA A 216 18.42 -6.21 -13.81
N ALA A 217 17.14 -5.98 -14.15
CA ALA A 217 16.77 -5.06 -15.22
C ALA A 217 17.07 -3.60 -14.86
N LYS A 218 16.86 -3.20 -13.59
CA LYS A 218 17.22 -1.89 -13.05
C LYS A 218 18.72 -1.62 -13.23
N ASP A 219 19.57 -2.53 -12.73
CA ASP A 219 21.03 -2.42 -12.82
C ASP A 219 21.51 -2.35 -14.29
N ALA A 220 20.87 -3.13 -15.18
CA ALA A 220 21.16 -3.07 -16.60
C ALA A 220 20.80 -1.70 -17.24
N LEU A 221 19.64 -1.13 -16.89
CA LEU A 221 19.21 0.19 -17.37
C LEU A 221 20.18 1.29 -16.95
N GLU A 222 20.55 1.33 -15.67
CA GLU A 222 21.50 2.30 -15.13
C GLU A 222 22.82 2.25 -15.90
N LYS A 223 23.42 1.06 -16.05
CA LYS A 223 24.68 0.90 -16.77
C LYS A 223 24.62 1.25 -18.25
N LEU A 224 23.50 0.93 -18.92
CA LEU A 224 23.31 1.23 -20.34
C LEU A 224 22.98 2.70 -20.61
N THR A 225 22.46 3.40 -19.61
CA THR A 225 22.14 4.83 -19.71
C THR A 225 23.38 5.70 -19.42
N ASP A 226 24.23 5.29 -18.46
CA ASP A 226 25.46 6.00 -18.10
C ASP A 226 26.57 5.90 -19.16
N GLN A 227 26.44 4.97 -20.13
CA GLN A 227 27.39 4.78 -21.24
C GLN A 227 27.07 5.62 -22.49
N ARG A 228 26.05 6.49 -22.41
CA ARG A 228 25.68 7.43 -23.50
C ARG A 228 26.01 8.87 -23.11
#